data_df51fd37ca1f78bc4e024e062539b23e
#
_entry.id   df51fd37ca1f78bc4e024e062539b23e
#
_cell.length_a   1.000
_cell.length_b   1.000
_cell.length_c   1.000
_cell.angle_alpha   90.00
_cell.angle_beta   90.00
_cell.angle_gamma   90.00
#
_symmetry.space_group_name_H-M   'P 1'
#
loop_
_entity.id
_entity.type
_entity.pdbx_description
1 polymer ?
#
loop_
_entity_poly.entity_id
_entity_poly.type
_entity_poly.pdbx_seq_one_letter_code
_entity_poly.pdbx_strand_id
1 'polypeptide(L)'
;LFGTRCYLACRDLAADERIRNFRVDRILNARRLNDSFQRKQGFDLKQHVARAFESFHSETEFGTVIWRFSSKAARAARNYVFHPNQTIEDDDDGGLIVSFEAAGWLEMAWHLYKWGDTVEVIAPEQLRRMVDGHRRDDFPSLP
;
A
#
# COMPACT_ATOMS: atom_id res chain seq x y z
N LEU A 1 5.65 8.38 -7.49
CA LEU A 1 4.22 8.34 -7.78
C LEU A 1 3.64 7.12 -7.12
N PHE A 2 2.60 7.32 -6.32
CA PHE A 2 1.79 6.25 -5.78
C PHE A 2 0.40 6.35 -6.40
N GLY A 3 -0.01 5.33 -7.12
CA GLY A 3 -1.25 5.38 -7.87
C GLY A 3 -1.26 6.61 -8.80
N THR A 4 -2.27 7.46 -8.66
CA THR A 4 -2.43 8.69 -9.46
C THR A 4 -1.90 9.96 -8.76
N ARG A 5 -1.28 9.85 -7.59
CA ARG A 5 -0.88 11.00 -6.77
C ARG A 5 0.63 11.13 -6.63
N CYS A 6 1.11 12.37 -6.53
CA CYS A 6 2.50 12.68 -6.31
C CYS A 6 2.74 13.10 -4.85
N TYR A 7 3.77 12.56 -4.23
CA TYR A 7 4.16 12.86 -2.86
C TYR A 7 5.60 13.35 -2.78
N LEU A 8 5.85 14.26 -1.86
CA LEU A 8 7.16 14.74 -1.48
C LEU A 8 7.57 14.06 -0.17
N ALA A 9 8.61 13.22 -0.20
CA ALA A 9 9.21 12.66 1.01
C ALA A 9 10.25 13.65 1.55
N CYS A 10 9.98 14.24 2.70
CA CYS A 10 10.89 15.20 3.33
C CYS A 10 10.80 15.17 4.87
N ARG A 11 11.78 15.77 5.54
CA ARG A 11 11.75 15.93 6.99
C ARG A 11 10.76 17.03 7.38
N ASP A 12 9.94 16.74 8.35
CA ASP A 12 9.05 17.71 8.99
C ASP A 12 9.79 18.39 10.13
N LEU A 13 10.38 19.55 9.86
CA LEU A 13 11.14 20.32 10.86
C LEU A 13 10.27 20.97 11.94
N ALA A 14 8.96 21.09 11.69
CA ALA A 14 8.03 21.66 12.65
C ALA A 14 7.53 20.62 13.68
N ALA A 15 7.77 19.34 13.44
CA ALA A 15 7.38 18.27 14.33
C ALA A 15 8.59 17.54 14.91
N ASP A 16 8.83 16.31 14.49
CA ASP A 16 9.81 15.38 15.09
C ASP A 16 11.01 15.09 14.18
N GLU A 17 11.20 15.90 13.14
CA GLU A 17 12.24 15.74 12.10
C GLU A 17 12.21 14.38 11.36
N ARG A 18 11.14 13.62 11.48
CA ARG A 18 10.98 12.36 10.75
C ARG A 18 10.69 12.61 9.29
N ILE A 19 11.02 11.62 8.46
CA ILE A 19 10.62 11.63 7.05
C ILE A 19 9.13 11.36 6.99
N ARG A 20 8.41 12.26 6.32
CA ARG A 20 6.96 12.13 6.06
C ARG A 20 6.67 12.34 4.58
N ASN A 21 5.54 11.80 4.13
CA ASN A 21 5.06 11.96 2.78
C ASN A 21 4.00 13.06 2.73
N PHE A 22 4.30 14.16 2.05
CA PHE A 22 3.37 15.27 1.84
C PHE A 22 2.80 15.22 0.43
N ARG A 23 1.49 15.30 0.31
CA ARG A 23 0.83 15.36 -1.01
C ARG A 23 1.16 16.66 -1.69
N VAL A 24 1.71 16.57 -2.92
CA VAL A 24 2.14 17.74 -3.69
C VAL A 24 0.95 18.64 -4.05
N ASP A 25 -0.21 18.05 -4.35
CA ASP A 25 -1.45 18.78 -4.66
C ASP A 25 -2.08 19.52 -3.46
N ARG A 26 -1.58 19.29 -2.24
CA ARG A 26 -2.00 20.01 -1.02
C ARG A 26 -1.02 21.08 -0.57
N ILE A 27 0.07 21.31 -1.31
CA ILE A 27 1.00 22.39 -1.00
C ILE A 27 0.40 23.71 -1.48
N LEU A 28 0.02 24.55 -0.53
CA LEU A 28 -0.61 25.86 -0.81
C LEU A 28 0.41 26.90 -1.25
N ASN A 29 1.60 26.88 -0.62
CA ASN A 29 2.66 27.84 -0.90
C ASN A 29 4.03 27.15 -0.85
N ALA A 30 4.92 27.55 -1.74
CA ALA A 30 6.30 27.13 -1.72
C ALA A 30 7.21 28.36 -1.87
N ARG A 31 8.23 28.44 -1.02
CA ARG A 31 9.24 29.51 -1.07
C ARG A 31 10.63 28.91 -1.08
N ARG A 32 11.44 29.35 -2.03
CA ARG A 32 12.85 29.02 -2.02
C ARG A 32 13.56 29.82 -0.93
N LEU A 33 14.32 29.12 -0.11
CA LEU A 33 15.22 29.72 0.87
C LEU A 33 16.64 29.76 0.32
N ASN A 34 17.49 30.63 0.90
CA ASN A 34 18.92 30.67 0.60
C ASN A 34 19.71 29.60 1.38
N ASP A 35 19.04 28.89 2.25
CA ASP A 35 19.63 27.83 3.07
C ASP A 35 19.89 26.58 2.22
N SER A 36 20.96 25.88 2.54
CA SER A 36 21.27 24.57 1.97
C SER A 36 20.93 23.47 2.99
N PHE A 37 20.62 22.28 2.51
CA PHE A 37 20.46 21.10 3.34
C PHE A 37 21.29 19.93 2.81
N GLN A 38 21.72 19.08 3.72
CA GLN A 38 22.32 17.81 3.36
C GLN A 38 21.27 16.70 3.43
N ARG A 39 21.22 15.86 2.40
CA ARG A 39 20.40 14.67 2.45
C ARG A 39 20.85 13.77 3.60
N LYS A 40 19.91 13.22 4.37
CA LYS A 40 20.23 12.28 5.44
C LYS A 40 21.03 11.11 4.86
N GLN A 41 22.23 10.88 5.39
CA GLN A 41 23.02 9.71 5.04
C GLN A 41 22.20 8.44 5.38
N GLY A 42 22.20 7.46 4.47
CA GLY A 42 21.45 6.21 4.65
C GLY A 42 19.95 6.30 4.32
N PHE A 43 19.42 7.45 3.88
CA PHE A 43 18.04 7.49 3.39
C PHE A 43 17.98 6.98 1.95
N ASP A 44 17.32 5.84 1.76
CA ASP A 44 17.00 5.26 0.47
C ASP A 44 15.50 5.43 0.17
N LEU A 45 15.20 6.22 -0.86
CA LEU A 45 13.82 6.48 -1.27
C LEU A 45 13.11 5.20 -1.73
N LYS A 46 13.82 4.27 -2.38
CA LYS A 46 13.22 3.00 -2.82
C LYS A 46 12.81 2.15 -1.63
N GLN A 47 13.67 2.03 -0.62
CA GLN A 47 13.33 1.32 0.61
C GLN A 47 12.20 2.01 1.38
N HIS A 48 12.22 3.35 1.44
CA HIS A 48 11.15 4.11 2.08
C HIS A 48 9.79 3.85 1.41
N VAL A 49 9.76 3.87 0.07
CA VAL A 49 8.57 3.59 -0.72
C VAL A 49 8.12 2.13 -0.60
N ALA A 50 9.08 1.19 -0.58
CA ALA A 50 8.78 -0.23 -0.50
C ALA A 50 8.21 -0.70 0.86
N ARG A 51 8.18 0.16 1.88
CA ARG A 51 7.57 -0.14 3.18
C ARG A 51 6.09 0.25 3.28
N ALA A 52 5.54 0.87 2.26
CA ALA A 52 4.18 1.34 2.25
C ALA A 52 3.36 0.69 1.13
N PHE A 53 2.13 0.38 1.42
CA PHE A 53 1.13 0.18 0.39
C PHE A 53 0.58 1.56 -0.01
N GLU A 54 0.76 1.95 -1.27
CA GLU A 54 0.50 3.31 -1.76
C GLU A 54 1.31 4.39 -1.02
N SER A 55 0.67 5.21 -0.17
CA SER A 55 1.31 6.41 0.41
C SER A 55 1.42 6.40 1.93
N PHE A 56 0.80 5.44 2.59
CA PHE A 56 0.72 5.41 4.03
C PHE A 56 1.93 4.73 4.67
N HIS A 57 2.54 5.42 5.63
CA HIS A 57 3.63 4.89 6.45
C HIS A 57 3.20 4.84 7.91
N SER A 58 3.14 3.65 8.48
CA SER A 58 2.99 3.42 9.91
C SER A 58 3.98 2.34 10.34
N GLU A 59 4.78 2.65 11.35
CA GLU A 59 5.67 1.63 11.94
C GLU A 59 4.89 0.59 12.74
N THR A 60 3.72 0.97 13.25
CA THR A 60 2.86 0.08 14.04
C THR A 60 2.02 -0.88 13.18
N GLU A 61 1.84 -0.56 11.91
CA GLU A 61 1.07 -1.39 10.97
C GLU A 61 1.96 -2.20 10.02
N PHE A 62 3.28 -1.99 10.05
CA PHE A 62 4.18 -2.72 9.15
C PHE A 62 4.22 -4.20 9.49
N GLY A 63 4.00 -5.06 8.51
CA GLY A 63 4.05 -6.50 8.68
C GLY A 63 3.76 -7.27 7.40
N THR A 64 3.73 -8.60 7.56
CA THR A 64 3.44 -9.51 6.46
C THR A 64 1.97 -9.45 6.09
N VAL A 65 1.71 -9.25 4.81
CA VAL A 65 0.38 -9.22 4.19
C VAL A 65 0.26 -10.43 3.28
N ILE A 66 -0.84 -11.18 3.41
CA ILE A 66 -1.13 -12.35 2.60
C ILE A 66 -2.58 -12.27 2.13
N TRP A 67 -2.76 -12.24 0.82
CA TRP A 67 -4.07 -12.26 0.15
C TRP A 67 -4.22 -13.55 -0.65
N ARG A 68 -5.39 -14.16 -0.54
CA ARG A 68 -5.80 -15.31 -1.33
C ARG A 68 -6.89 -14.90 -2.30
N PHE A 69 -6.63 -15.06 -3.58
CA PHE A 69 -7.61 -14.82 -4.64
C PHE A 69 -8.22 -16.15 -5.09
N SER A 70 -9.54 -16.17 -5.25
CA SER A 70 -10.24 -17.35 -5.78
C SER A 70 -9.81 -17.66 -7.21
N SER A 71 -10.08 -18.88 -7.68
CA SER A 71 -9.78 -19.31 -9.07
C SER A 71 -10.41 -18.38 -10.12
N LYS A 72 -11.55 -17.74 -9.82
CA LYS A 72 -12.20 -16.76 -10.70
C LYS A 72 -11.34 -15.50 -10.90
N ALA A 73 -10.65 -15.06 -9.87
CA ALA A 73 -9.83 -13.85 -9.89
C ALA A 73 -8.35 -14.10 -10.16
N ALA A 74 -7.87 -15.33 -10.01
CA ALA A 74 -6.45 -15.69 -10.06
C ALA A 74 -5.73 -15.16 -11.31
N ARG A 75 -6.37 -15.28 -12.49
CA ARG A 75 -5.80 -14.79 -13.76
C ARG A 75 -5.63 -13.27 -13.77
N ALA A 76 -6.62 -12.52 -13.27
CA ALA A 76 -6.55 -11.06 -13.19
C ALA A 76 -5.52 -10.64 -12.16
N ALA A 77 -5.55 -11.24 -10.96
CA ALA A 77 -4.64 -10.94 -9.87
C ALA A 77 -3.17 -11.21 -10.23
N ARG A 78 -2.89 -12.28 -11.00
CA ARG A 78 -1.53 -12.62 -11.46
C ARG A 78 -0.88 -11.53 -12.30
N ASN A 79 -1.68 -10.79 -13.05
CA ASN A 79 -1.19 -9.69 -13.91
C ASN A 79 -1.10 -8.36 -13.15
N TYR A 80 -1.46 -8.34 -11.87
CA TYR A 80 -1.46 -7.14 -11.05
C TYR A 80 -0.17 -7.04 -10.24
N VAL A 81 0.42 -5.86 -10.22
CA VAL A 81 1.53 -5.54 -9.30
C VAL A 81 0.96 -4.77 -8.13
N PHE A 82 0.58 -5.49 -7.07
CA PHE A 82 0.05 -4.90 -5.85
C PHE A 82 1.15 -4.22 -5.03
N HIS A 83 2.34 -4.83 -5.02
CA HIS A 83 3.49 -4.32 -4.30
C HIS A 83 4.79 -4.67 -5.02
N PRO A 84 5.82 -3.78 -5.03
CA PRO A 84 7.08 -4.03 -5.73
C PRO A 84 7.81 -5.32 -5.31
N ASN A 85 7.66 -5.70 -4.04
CA ASN A 85 8.32 -6.88 -3.44
C ASN A 85 7.33 -8.04 -3.23
N GLN A 86 6.23 -8.11 -4.01
CA GLN A 86 5.28 -9.20 -3.87
C GLN A 86 5.86 -10.52 -4.36
N THR A 87 5.49 -11.60 -3.69
CA THR A 87 5.62 -12.97 -4.18
C THR A 87 4.24 -13.50 -4.57
N ILE A 88 4.21 -14.38 -5.55
CA ILE A 88 2.98 -14.95 -6.10
C ILE A 88 3.14 -16.47 -6.14
N GLU A 89 2.19 -17.18 -5.56
CA GLU A 89 2.15 -18.64 -5.52
C GLU A 89 0.79 -19.15 -5.99
N ASP A 90 0.76 -20.28 -6.65
CA ASP A 90 -0.49 -20.96 -6.99
C ASP A 90 -1.07 -21.64 -5.76
N ASP A 91 -2.38 -21.53 -5.58
CA ASP A 91 -3.11 -22.21 -4.53
C ASP A 91 -3.69 -23.54 -5.05
N ASP A 92 -3.79 -24.54 -4.18
CA ASP A 92 -4.27 -25.89 -4.50
C ASP A 92 -5.63 -25.92 -5.19
N ASP A 93 -6.49 -24.92 -4.90
CA ASP A 93 -7.83 -24.79 -5.50
C ASP A 93 -7.84 -24.06 -6.86
N GLY A 94 -6.67 -23.83 -7.46
CA GLY A 94 -6.52 -23.03 -8.67
C GLY A 94 -6.65 -21.53 -8.45
N GLY A 95 -6.62 -21.11 -7.17
CA GLY A 95 -6.53 -19.72 -6.76
C GLY A 95 -5.10 -19.18 -6.84
N LEU A 96 -4.88 -18.03 -6.22
CA LEU A 96 -3.59 -17.35 -6.20
C LEU A 96 -3.33 -16.77 -4.82
N ILE A 97 -2.15 -17.01 -4.28
CA ILE A 97 -1.67 -16.37 -3.05
C ILE A 97 -0.69 -15.27 -3.43
N VAL A 98 -0.91 -14.08 -2.89
CA VAL A 98 0.00 -12.92 -3.04
C VAL A 98 0.46 -12.53 -1.66
N SER A 99 1.78 -12.44 -1.45
CA SER A 99 2.36 -12.04 -0.18
C SER A 99 3.42 -10.96 -0.35
N PHE A 100 3.50 -10.05 0.60
CA PHE A 100 4.47 -8.94 0.66
C PHE A 100 4.55 -8.38 2.08
N GLU A 101 5.50 -7.50 2.33
CA GLU A 101 5.60 -6.77 3.60
C GLU A 101 5.34 -5.29 3.37
N ALA A 102 4.34 -4.73 4.02
CA ALA A 102 4.01 -3.31 3.94
C ALA A 102 3.19 -2.82 5.14
N ALA A 103 3.10 -1.49 5.27
CA ALA A 103 2.11 -0.78 6.08
C ALA A 103 1.01 -0.21 5.20
N GLY A 104 -0.11 0.27 5.80
CA GLY A 104 -1.20 0.92 5.05
C GLY A 104 -2.42 0.03 4.88
N TRP A 105 -2.91 -0.53 6.00
CA TRP A 105 -4.04 -1.47 5.93
C TRP A 105 -5.33 -0.82 5.47
N LEU A 106 -5.54 0.47 5.74
CA LEU A 106 -6.73 1.18 5.27
C LEU A 106 -6.76 1.32 3.75
N GLU A 107 -5.63 1.70 3.15
CA GLU A 107 -5.47 1.77 1.70
C GLU A 107 -5.61 0.40 1.05
N MET A 108 -5.06 -0.64 1.68
CA MET A 108 -5.24 -2.03 1.24
C MET A 108 -6.72 -2.43 1.27
N ALA A 109 -7.45 -2.11 2.35
CA ALA A 109 -8.87 -2.41 2.46
C ALA A 109 -9.68 -1.72 1.34
N TRP A 110 -9.40 -0.46 1.05
CA TRP A 110 -10.01 0.26 -0.07
C TRP A 110 -9.63 -0.35 -1.43
N HIS A 111 -8.39 -0.77 -1.59
CA HIS A 111 -7.95 -1.45 -2.80
C HIS A 111 -8.67 -2.78 -3.00
N LEU A 112 -8.78 -3.58 -1.94
CA LEU A 112 -9.42 -4.90 -1.96
C LEU A 112 -10.93 -4.82 -2.12
N TYR A 113 -11.56 -3.70 -1.76
CA TYR A 113 -12.99 -3.49 -1.92
C TYR A 113 -13.49 -3.78 -3.36
N LYS A 114 -12.73 -3.42 -4.37
CA LYS A 114 -13.07 -3.67 -5.78
C LYS A 114 -12.98 -5.13 -6.20
N TRP A 115 -12.30 -5.97 -5.43
CA TRP A 115 -12.20 -7.40 -5.67
C TRP A 115 -13.34 -8.21 -5.04
N GLY A 116 -14.13 -7.59 -4.15
CA GLY A 116 -15.32 -8.14 -3.51
C GLY A 116 -15.07 -9.47 -2.80
N ASP A 117 -15.90 -10.47 -3.09
CA ASP A 117 -15.84 -11.81 -2.53
C ASP A 117 -14.78 -12.72 -3.17
N THR A 118 -14.06 -12.22 -4.19
CA THR A 118 -13.04 -12.99 -4.90
C THR A 118 -11.66 -12.93 -4.23
N VAL A 119 -11.51 -12.15 -3.16
CA VAL A 119 -10.29 -12.03 -2.37
C VAL A 119 -10.57 -12.27 -0.89
N GLU A 120 -9.66 -12.98 -0.25
CA GLU A 120 -9.62 -13.20 1.19
C GLU A 120 -8.29 -12.68 1.74
N VAL A 121 -8.33 -11.99 2.89
CA VAL A 121 -7.12 -11.59 3.62
C VAL A 121 -6.78 -12.69 4.62
N ILE A 122 -5.67 -13.38 4.40
CA ILE A 122 -5.14 -14.39 5.30
C ILE A 122 -4.41 -13.71 6.46
N ALA A 123 -3.60 -12.69 6.16
CA ALA A 123 -2.88 -11.89 7.14
C ALA A 123 -2.72 -10.43 6.67
N PRO A 124 -2.64 -9.45 7.56
CA PRO A 124 -2.82 -9.55 9.01
C PRO A 124 -4.31 -9.55 9.43
N GLU A 125 -4.57 -10.01 10.67
CA GLU A 125 -5.93 -10.10 11.22
C GLU A 125 -6.68 -8.76 11.23
N GLN A 126 -6.00 -7.65 11.51
CA GLN A 126 -6.60 -6.32 11.53
C GLN A 126 -7.10 -5.91 10.15
N LEU A 127 -6.32 -6.16 9.08
CA LEU A 127 -6.74 -5.90 7.71
C LEU A 127 -7.93 -6.81 7.32
N ARG A 128 -7.89 -8.09 7.72
CA ARG A 128 -9.00 -9.02 7.49
C ARG A 128 -10.31 -8.49 8.05
N ARG A 129 -10.32 -8.02 9.31
CA ARG A 129 -11.53 -7.45 9.94
C ARG A 129 -12.04 -6.21 9.20
N MET A 130 -11.16 -5.35 8.69
CA MET A 130 -11.55 -4.18 7.89
C MET A 130 -12.24 -4.61 6.59
N VAL A 131 -11.69 -5.61 5.90
CA VAL A 131 -12.22 -6.09 4.62
C VAL A 131 -13.54 -6.83 4.84
N ASP A 132 -13.62 -7.73 5.83
CA ASP A 132 -14.83 -8.53 6.11
C ASP A 132 -16.03 -7.66 6.52
N GLY A 133 -15.77 -6.51 7.16
CA GLY A 133 -16.82 -5.55 7.53
C GLY A 133 -17.37 -4.72 6.37
N HIS A 134 -16.73 -4.74 5.20
CA HIS A 134 -17.04 -3.85 4.07
C HIS A 134 -16.95 -4.58 2.72
N ARG A 135 -17.50 -5.79 2.62
CA ARG A 135 -17.53 -6.54 1.35
C ARG A 135 -18.58 -5.98 0.41
N ARG A 136 -18.25 -6.00 -0.87
CA ARG A 136 -19.17 -5.61 -1.94
C ARG A 136 -20.09 -6.76 -2.35
N ASP A 137 -21.36 -6.44 -2.54
CA ASP A 137 -22.37 -7.32 -3.10
C ASP A 137 -23.22 -6.65 -4.22
N ASP A 138 -22.90 -5.40 -4.54
CA ASP A 138 -23.70 -4.51 -5.38
C ASP A 138 -23.43 -4.64 -6.89
N PHE A 139 -22.24 -5.12 -7.29
CA PHE A 139 -21.89 -5.35 -8.71
C PHE A 139 -20.70 -6.31 -8.88
N PRO A 140 -20.47 -6.83 -10.12
CA PRO A 140 -19.38 -7.76 -10.39
C PRO A 140 -18.04 -7.23 -9.93
N SER A 141 -17.32 -8.05 -9.21
CA SER A 141 -16.12 -7.69 -8.47
C SER A 141 -14.86 -8.15 -9.19
N LEU A 142 -14.52 -7.54 -10.28
CA LEU A 142 -13.16 -7.59 -10.83
C LEU A 142 -12.81 -6.21 -11.34
N PRO A 143 -11.60 -5.72 -11.04
CA PRO A 143 -11.13 -4.45 -11.55
C PRO A 143 -10.93 -4.49 -13.06
#